data_40e549a325f4f710916184cc5481a776
#
_entry.id   40e549a325f4f710916184cc5481a776
#
_cell.length_a   1.000
_cell.length_b   1.000
_cell.length_c   1.000
_cell.angle_alpha   90.00
_cell.angle_beta   90.00
_cell.angle_gamma   90.00
#
_symmetry.space_group_name_H-M   'P 1'
#
loop_
_entity.id
_entity.type
_entity.pdbx_description
1 polymer ?
#
loop_
_entity_poly.entity_id
_entity_poly.type
_entity_poly.pdbx_seq_one_letter_code
_entity_poly.pdbx_strand_id
1 'polypeptide(L)'
;MDDDNQDLLERAIACAFDAHAGQKYPSPEPEPYILHPLRVMCAVDGAHARMAAVLHDVIEDTDVTLVDLQNAGYPRAVIHAVDCLTHREGETYAAYIERVATDPIATVVKVADIRDNLRNNKSLSPRLDVVERIQRYEQALSLLEPRLSSSDEARSPRASQFERQ
;
A
#
# COMPACT_ATOMS: atom_id res chain seq x y z
N MET A 1 -2.43 -19.97 0.46
CA MET A 1 -2.44 -19.15 1.68
C MET A 1 -2.74 -20.14 2.77
N ASP A 2 -1.99 -20.16 3.87
CA ASP A 2 -2.35 -20.97 5.01
C ASP A 2 -3.58 -20.38 5.73
N ASP A 3 -4.28 -21.20 6.51
CA ASP A 3 -5.55 -20.82 7.16
C ASP A 3 -5.35 -19.61 8.09
N ASP A 4 -4.23 -19.53 8.80
CA ASP A 4 -3.90 -18.41 9.70
C ASP A 4 -3.80 -17.07 8.97
N ASN A 5 -3.17 -17.04 7.79
CA ASN A 5 -3.06 -15.83 6.98
C ASN A 5 -4.38 -15.41 6.33
N GLN A 6 -5.27 -16.36 6.06
CA GLN A 6 -6.60 -16.06 5.56
C GLN A 6 -7.46 -15.40 6.64
N ASP A 7 -7.48 -15.93 7.85
CA ASP A 7 -8.19 -15.36 9.00
C ASP A 7 -7.69 -13.93 9.31
N LEU A 8 -6.38 -13.73 9.31
CA LEU A 8 -5.79 -12.40 9.53
C LEU A 8 -6.15 -11.39 8.43
N LEU A 9 -6.25 -11.82 7.17
CA LEU A 9 -6.67 -10.96 6.07
C LEU A 9 -8.15 -10.56 6.22
N GLU A 10 -9.03 -11.50 6.58
CA GLU A 10 -10.45 -11.20 6.83
C GLU A 10 -10.61 -10.20 7.98
N ARG A 11 -9.83 -10.35 9.06
CA ARG A 11 -9.80 -9.41 10.18
C ARG A 11 -9.25 -8.04 9.78
N ALA A 12 -8.26 -7.98 8.89
CA ALA A 12 -7.72 -6.73 8.37
C ALA A 12 -8.76 -5.97 7.54
N ILE A 13 -9.54 -6.68 6.71
CA ILE A 13 -10.65 -6.10 5.95
C ILE A 13 -11.73 -5.56 6.89
N ALA A 14 -12.12 -6.32 7.92
CA ALA A 14 -13.10 -5.87 8.91
C ALA A 14 -12.60 -4.63 9.68
N CYS A 15 -11.35 -4.63 10.13
CA CYS A 15 -10.72 -3.50 10.81
C CYS A 15 -10.75 -2.23 9.94
N ALA A 16 -10.33 -2.32 8.69
CA ALA A 16 -10.35 -1.16 7.78
C ALA A 16 -11.77 -0.70 7.47
N PHE A 17 -12.72 -1.62 7.31
CA PHE A 17 -14.13 -1.29 7.09
C PHE A 17 -14.72 -0.50 8.24
N ASP A 18 -14.50 -0.94 9.49
CA ASP A 18 -15.00 -0.28 10.69
C ASP A 18 -14.32 1.07 10.92
N ALA A 19 -12.99 1.13 10.74
CA ALA A 19 -12.19 2.33 10.94
C ALA A 19 -12.57 3.46 9.97
N HIS A 20 -12.84 3.14 8.70
CA HIS A 20 -13.25 4.11 7.68
C HIS A 20 -14.78 4.30 7.57
N ALA A 21 -15.55 3.83 8.56
CA ALA A 21 -17.01 3.93 8.52
C ALA A 21 -17.48 5.39 8.37
N GLY A 22 -18.33 5.65 7.37
CA GLY A 22 -18.84 6.99 7.08
C GLY A 22 -17.91 7.91 6.28
N GLN A 23 -16.64 7.56 6.11
CA GLN A 23 -15.72 8.33 5.27
C GLN A 23 -16.04 8.15 3.78
N LYS A 24 -15.71 9.19 2.99
CA LYS A 24 -15.92 9.19 1.54
C LYS A 24 -14.62 9.42 0.81
N TYR A 25 -14.34 8.59 -0.18
CA TYR A 25 -13.22 8.77 -1.08
C TYR A 25 -13.51 9.90 -2.07
N PRO A 26 -12.60 10.88 -2.24
CA PRO A 26 -12.79 12.00 -3.15
C PRO A 26 -12.67 11.53 -4.62
N SER A 27 -13.81 11.34 -5.27
CA SER A 27 -13.95 10.99 -6.67
C SER A 27 -15.05 11.84 -7.30
N PRO A 28 -15.21 11.88 -8.65
CA PRO A 28 -16.30 12.61 -9.31
C PRO A 28 -17.68 12.20 -8.79
N GLU A 29 -17.84 10.92 -8.45
CA GLU A 29 -19.00 10.38 -7.73
C GLU A 29 -18.51 9.83 -6.39
N PRO A 30 -18.71 10.56 -5.27
CA PRO A 30 -18.19 10.17 -3.96
C PRO A 30 -18.65 8.77 -3.54
N GLU A 31 -17.71 7.88 -3.30
CA GLU A 31 -17.93 6.49 -2.90
C GLU A 31 -17.50 6.23 -1.45
N PRO A 32 -17.95 5.14 -0.78
CA PRO A 32 -17.41 4.75 0.52
C PRO A 32 -15.90 4.61 0.47
N TYR A 33 -15.17 5.20 1.44
CA TYR A 33 -13.70 5.23 1.45
C TYR A 33 -13.08 3.83 1.35
N ILE A 34 -13.68 2.85 2.01
CA ILE A 34 -13.20 1.46 2.05
C ILE A 34 -12.98 0.84 0.65
N LEU A 35 -13.65 1.35 -0.38
CA LEU A 35 -13.47 0.82 -1.74
C LEU A 35 -12.05 1.09 -2.28
N HIS A 36 -11.40 2.19 -1.86
CA HIS A 36 -10.01 2.48 -2.22
C HIS A 36 -9.03 1.42 -1.68
N PRO A 37 -8.90 1.20 -0.36
CA PRO A 37 -7.98 0.17 0.15
C PRO A 37 -8.31 -1.25 -0.33
N LEU A 38 -9.58 -1.56 -0.61
CA LEU A 38 -9.94 -2.83 -1.24
C LEU A 38 -9.42 -2.95 -2.68
N ARG A 39 -9.47 -1.88 -3.49
CA ARG A 39 -8.88 -1.88 -4.84
C ARG A 39 -7.36 -2.03 -4.79
N VAL A 40 -6.69 -1.34 -3.85
CA VAL A 40 -5.24 -1.48 -3.62
C VAL A 40 -4.90 -2.91 -3.21
N MET A 41 -5.66 -3.51 -2.29
CA MET A 41 -5.49 -4.90 -1.87
C MET A 41 -5.63 -5.90 -3.03
N CYS A 42 -6.59 -5.69 -3.92
CA CYS A 42 -6.81 -6.55 -5.10
C CYS A 42 -5.71 -6.39 -6.16
N ALA A 43 -4.91 -5.31 -6.11
CA ALA A 43 -3.85 -5.02 -7.07
C ALA A 43 -2.47 -5.56 -6.64
N VAL A 44 -2.36 -6.20 -5.47
CA VAL A 44 -1.11 -6.75 -4.95
C VAL A 44 -1.22 -8.24 -4.67
N ASP A 45 -0.09 -8.94 -4.69
CA ASP A 45 0.00 -10.38 -4.43
C ASP A 45 0.68 -10.67 -3.09
N GLY A 46 0.30 -11.81 -2.50
CA GLY A 46 0.83 -12.29 -1.22
C GLY A 46 0.04 -11.79 -0.01
N ALA A 47 -0.08 -12.65 1.01
CA ALA A 47 -0.92 -12.39 2.18
C ALA A 47 -0.51 -11.12 2.94
N HIS A 48 0.78 -10.94 3.22
CA HIS A 48 1.28 -9.77 3.94
C HIS A 48 1.07 -8.45 3.16
N ALA A 49 1.30 -8.46 1.83
CA ALA A 49 1.06 -7.28 1.02
C ALA A 49 -0.43 -6.92 0.96
N ARG A 50 -1.32 -7.91 0.88
CA ARG A 50 -2.77 -7.69 0.92
C ARG A 50 -3.26 -7.13 2.26
N MET A 51 -2.74 -7.66 3.38
CA MET A 51 -3.03 -7.11 4.71
C MET A 51 -2.54 -5.67 4.83
N ALA A 52 -1.28 -5.40 4.46
CA ALA A 52 -0.73 -4.05 4.48
C ALA A 52 -1.50 -3.10 3.57
N ALA A 53 -1.95 -3.57 2.39
CA ALA A 53 -2.71 -2.78 1.44
C ALA A 53 -4.09 -2.38 1.97
N VAL A 54 -4.83 -3.29 2.63
CA VAL A 54 -6.13 -2.93 3.18
C VAL A 54 -6.03 -2.06 4.43
N LEU A 55 -4.88 -2.10 5.13
CA LEU A 55 -4.62 -1.34 6.36
C LEU A 55 -3.83 -0.04 6.13
N HIS A 56 -3.41 0.28 4.90
CA HIS A 56 -2.38 1.29 4.65
C HIS A 56 -2.76 2.70 5.13
N ASP A 57 -4.03 3.05 5.11
CA ASP A 57 -4.55 4.37 5.50
C ASP A 57 -5.15 4.41 6.92
N VAL A 58 -5.30 3.26 7.61
CA VAL A 58 -6.00 3.23 8.91
C VAL A 58 -5.30 4.03 9.99
N ILE A 59 -3.95 4.09 9.96
CA ILE A 59 -3.18 4.86 10.96
C ILE A 59 -3.20 6.36 10.65
N GLU A 60 -3.22 6.74 9.37
CA GLU A 60 -3.16 8.15 8.95
C GLU A 60 -4.53 8.82 9.06
N ASP A 61 -5.60 8.10 8.73
CA ASP A 61 -6.93 8.69 8.53
C ASP A 61 -7.96 8.31 9.62
N THR A 62 -7.56 7.53 10.65
CA THR A 62 -8.46 7.08 11.71
C THR A 62 -7.80 7.07 13.09
N ASP A 63 -8.53 6.67 14.14
CA ASP A 63 -8.01 6.56 15.50
C ASP A 63 -7.23 5.25 15.77
N VAL A 64 -7.11 4.35 14.78
CA VAL A 64 -6.36 3.09 14.91
C VAL A 64 -4.87 3.39 15.00
N THR A 65 -4.19 2.73 15.95
CA THR A 65 -2.76 2.90 16.18
C THR A 65 -1.95 1.66 15.79
N LEU A 66 -0.63 1.81 15.62
CA LEU A 66 0.27 0.66 15.42
C LEU A 66 0.21 -0.33 16.59
N VAL A 67 -0.05 0.15 17.82
CA VAL A 67 -0.21 -0.68 19.01
C VAL A 67 -1.47 -1.54 18.91
N ASP A 68 -2.56 -1.00 18.36
CA ASP A 68 -3.78 -1.77 18.14
C ASP A 68 -3.55 -2.90 17.13
N LEU A 69 -2.81 -2.63 16.05
CA LEU A 69 -2.43 -3.66 15.07
C LEU A 69 -1.52 -4.74 15.70
N GLN A 70 -0.59 -4.36 16.60
CA GLN A 70 0.23 -5.31 17.34
C GLN A 70 -0.61 -6.19 18.26
N ASN A 71 -1.52 -5.60 19.02
CA ASN A 71 -2.42 -6.30 19.93
C ASN A 71 -3.41 -7.22 19.18
N ALA A 72 -3.80 -6.85 17.97
CA ALA A 72 -4.61 -7.67 17.07
C ALA A 72 -3.86 -8.88 16.51
N GLY A 73 -2.54 -8.98 16.70
CA GLY A 73 -1.73 -10.13 16.32
C GLY A 73 -1.30 -10.15 14.86
N TYR A 74 -1.31 -9.00 14.16
CA TYR A 74 -0.79 -8.93 12.79
C TYR A 74 0.72 -9.23 12.73
N PRO A 75 1.21 -9.87 11.65
CA PRO A 75 2.63 -10.15 11.48
C PRO A 75 3.49 -8.87 11.54
N ARG A 76 4.67 -8.98 12.17
CA ARG A 76 5.59 -7.82 12.30
C ARG A 76 5.92 -7.18 10.94
N ALA A 77 6.02 -7.98 9.88
CA ALA A 77 6.26 -7.49 8.52
C ALA A 77 5.10 -6.61 8.00
N VAL A 78 3.85 -6.96 8.32
CA VAL A 78 2.66 -6.16 7.97
C VAL A 78 2.67 -4.84 8.74
N ILE A 79 2.89 -4.89 10.06
CA ILE A 79 2.92 -3.70 10.93
C ILE A 79 4.03 -2.73 10.48
N HIS A 80 5.23 -3.26 10.18
CA HIS A 80 6.33 -2.45 9.67
C HIS A 80 6.02 -1.80 8.32
N ALA A 81 5.40 -2.55 7.42
CA ALA A 81 4.99 -2.01 6.13
C ALA A 81 3.94 -0.89 6.29
N VAL A 82 2.94 -1.07 7.17
CA VAL A 82 1.94 -0.03 7.47
C VAL A 82 2.60 1.21 8.09
N ASP A 83 3.55 1.05 9.04
CA ASP A 83 4.33 2.19 9.58
C ASP A 83 5.11 2.93 8.47
N CYS A 84 5.71 2.19 7.53
CA CYS A 84 6.36 2.79 6.36
C CYS A 84 5.37 3.51 5.43
N LEU A 85 4.13 3.08 5.35
CA LEU A 85 3.09 3.66 4.50
C LEU A 85 2.41 4.88 5.14
N THR A 86 2.49 5.05 6.46
CA THR A 86 1.92 6.18 7.18
C THR A 86 2.82 7.42 7.05
N HIS A 87 2.32 8.50 6.47
CA HIS A 87 3.04 9.77 6.37
C HIS A 87 3.16 10.44 7.74
N ARG A 88 4.33 11.00 8.07
CA ARG A 88 4.61 11.57 9.39
C ARG A 88 4.48 13.09 9.39
N GLU A 89 4.06 13.66 10.49
CA GLU A 89 4.00 15.11 10.66
C GLU A 89 5.39 15.75 10.44
N GLY A 90 5.44 16.78 9.61
CA GLY A 90 6.69 17.48 9.26
C GLY A 90 7.59 16.75 8.25
N GLU A 91 7.24 15.55 7.82
CA GLU A 91 7.98 14.81 6.81
C GLU A 91 7.68 15.35 5.41
N THR A 92 8.71 15.59 4.60
CA THR A 92 8.48 15.94 3.19
C THR A 92 8.00 14.72 2.42
N TYR A 93 7.20 14.91 1.36
CA TYR A 93 6.74 13.80 0.53
C TYR A 93 7.89 12.99 -0.08
N ALA A 94 9.00 13.63 -0.45
CA ALA A 94 10.19 12.94 -0.95
C ALA A 94 10.82 12.02 0.12
N ALA A 95 11.00 12.51 1.36
CA ALA A 95 11.53 11.70 2.46
C ALA A 95 10.60 10.53 2.82
N TYR A 96 9.29 10.76 2.78
CA TYR A 96 8.28 9.72 2.93
C TYR A 96 8.45 8.61 1.88
N ILE A 97 8.55 8.95 0.60
CA ILE A 97 8.72 7.98 -0.48
C ILE A 97 10.06 7.24 -0.39
N GLU A 98 11.14 7.91 0.03
CA GLU A 98 12.41 7.24 0.31
C GLU A 98 12.28 6.21 1.45
N ARG A 99 11.53 6.53 2.51
CA ARG A 99 11.26 5.61 3.61
C ARG A 99 10.39 4.43 3.17
N VAL A 100 9.33 4.66 2.42
CA VAL A 100 8.52 3.59 1.78
C VAL A 100 9.41 2.64 0.99
N ALA A 101 10.36 3.17 0.24
CA ALA A 101 11.27 2.41 -0.62
C ALA A 101 12.26 1.51 0.15
N THR A 102 12.35 1.61 1.48
CA THR A 102 13.19 0.73 2.32
C THR A 102 12.51 -0.61 2.64
N ASP A 103 11.18 -0.71 2.50
CA ASP A 103 10.41 -1.93 2.77
C ASP A 103 9.77 -2.46 1.49
N PRO A 104 10.02 -3.71 1.10
CA PRO A 104 9.51 -4.27 -0.15
C PRO A 104 7.98 -4.41 -0.18
N ILE A 105 7.33 -4.67 0.97
CA ILE A 105 5.87 -4.77 1.05
C ILE A 105 5.27 -3.36 0.89
N ALA A 106 5.79 -2.37 1.63
CA ALA A 106 5.35 -0.99 1.52
C ALA A 106 5.54 -0.44 0.09
N THR A 107 6.66 -0.78 -0.57
CA THR A 107 6.92 -0.38 -1.96
C THR A 107 5.84 -0.90 -2.91
N VAL A 108 5.52 -2.20 -2.86
CA VAL A 108 4.47 -2.82 -3.69
C VAL A 108 3.12 -2.16 -3.44
N VAL A 109 2.75 -1.99 -2.17
CA VAL A 109 1.48 -1.38 -1.79
C VAL A 109 1.41 0.07 -2.25
N LYS A 110 2.46 0.88 -2.04
CA LYS A 110 2.45 2.30 -2.44
C LYS A 110 2.37 2.50 -3.95
N VAL A 111 3.00 1.64 -4.73
CA VAL A 111 2.84 1.65 -6.20
C VAL A 111 1.39 1.38 -6.60
N ALA A 112 0.74 0.40 -5.98
CA ALA A 112 -0.68 0.08 -6.24
C ALA A 112 -1.60 1.23 -5.82
N ASP A 113 -1.38 1.82 -4.64
CA ASP A 113 -2.09 2.99 -4.12
C ASP A 113 -1.99 4.20 -5.06
N ILE A 114 -0.76 4.58 -5.44
CA ILE A 114 -0.54 5.70 -6.37
C ILE A 114 -1.25 5.46 -7.70
N ARG A 115 -1.23 4.23 -8.22
CA ARG A 115 -1.91 3.88 -9.48
C ARG A 115 -3.44 4.00 -9.37
N ASP A 116 -4.03 3.62 -8.24
CA ASP A 116 -5.46 3.81 -7.98
C ASP A 116 -5.80 5.30 -7.86
N ASN A 117 -5.01 6.05 -7.10
CA ASN A 117 -5.14 7.50 -6.94
C ASN A 117 -5.01 8.25 -8.27
N LEU A 118 -4.05 7.90 -9.13
CA LEU A 118 -3.89 8.51 -10.47
C LEU A 118 -5.09 8.23 -11.37
N ARG A 119 -5.67 7.05 -11.30
CA ARG A 119 -6.87 6.67 -12.06
C ARG A 119 -8.05 7.57 -11.70
N ASN A 120 -8.25 7.83 -10.41
CA ASN A 120 -9.28 8.72 -9.90
C ASN A 120 -8.98 10.20 -10.18
N ASN A 121 -7.76 10.68 -9.94
CA ASN A 121 -7.39 12.07 -10.17
C ASN A 121 -7.51 12.51 -11.64
N LYS A 122 -7.24 11.62 -12.59
CA LYS A 122 -7.45 11.90 -14.04
C LYS A 122 -8.91 12.14 -14.41
N SER A 123 -9.85 11.69 -13.58
CA SER A 123 -11.28 11.91 -13.75
C SER A 123 -11.78 13.20 -13.11
N LEU A 124 -10.95 13.87 -12.30
CA LEU A 124 -11.26 15.15 -11.68
C LEU A 124 -10.99 16.33 -12.64
N SER A 125 -11.71 17.43 -12.45
CA SER A 125 -11.44 18.66 -13.19
C SER A 125 -9.98 19.12 -12.95
N PRO A 126 -9.27 19.62 -14.00
CA PRO A 126 -7.88 20.03 -13.89
C PRO A 126 -7.74 21.31 -13.05
N ARG A 127 -7.61 21.16 -11.75
CA ARG A 127 -7.24 22.22 -10.81
C ARG A 127 -5.74 22.16 -10.54
N LEU A 128 -5.13 23.25 -10.13
CA LEU A 128 -3.68 23.33 -9.89
C LEU A 128 -3.21 22.30 -8.85
N ASP A 129 -3.96 22.15 -7.76
CA ASP A 129 -3.70 21.17 -6.69
C ASP A 129 -3.75 19.71 -7.17
N VAL A 130 -4.62 19.39 -8.14
CA VAL A 130 -4.71 18.08 -8.79
C VAL A 130 -3.50 17.84 -9.68
N VAL A 131 -3.08 18.84 -10.46
CA VAL A 131 -1.90 18.74 -11.35
C VAL A 131 -0.64 18.51 -10.54
N GLU A 132 -0.41 19.29 -9.47
CA GLU A 132 0.74 19.13 -8.59
C GLU A 132 0.76 17.77 -7.90
N ARG A 133 -0.41 17.23 -7.50
CA ARG A 133 -0.53 15.90 -6.93
C ARG A 133 -0.17 14.81 -7.93
N ILE A 134 -0.67 14.91 -9.18
CA ILE A 134 -0.32 13.97 -10.25
C ILE A 134 1.19 13.97 -10.49
N GLN A 135 1.82 15.13 -10.58
CA GLN A 135 3.27 15.24 -10.77
C GLN A 135 4.06 14.57 -9.62
N ARG A 136 3.65 14.78 -8.37
CA ARG A 136 4.27 14.10 -7.22
C ARG A 136 4.12 12.58 -7.30
N TYR A 137 2.98 12.09 -7.71
CA TYR A 137 2.72 10.66 -7.88
C TYR A 137 3.56 10.05 -9.00
N GLU A 138 3.70 10.72 -10.13
CA GLU A 138 4.55 10.27 -11.24
C GLU A 138 6.03 10.23 -10.85
N GLN A 139 6.51 11.23 -10.09
CA GLN A 139 7.85 11.22 -9.52
C GLN A 139 8.06 10.06 -8.54
N ALA A 140 7.10 9.79 -7.67
CA ALA A 140 7.17 8.67 -6.74
C ALA A 140 7.22 7.32 -7.47
N LEU A 141 6.39 7.12 -8.50
CA LEU A 141 6.43 5.91 -9.32
C LEU A 141 7.79 5.71 -9.99
N SER A 142 8.40 6.77 -10.53
CA SER A 142 9.73 6.68 -11.16
C SER A 142 10.83 6.21 -10.19
N LEU A 143 10.65 6.44 -8.89
CA LEU A 143 11.58 5.99 -7.85
C LEU A 143 11.26 4.56 -7.36
N LEU A 144 9.98 4.20 -7.24
CA LEU A 144 9.54 2.95 -6.61
C LEU A 144 9.52 1.77 -7.60
N GLU A 145 9.06 1.98 -8.84
CA GLU A 145 8.89 0.89 -9.81
C GLU A 145 10.19 0.12 -10.16
N PRO A 146 11.35 0.77 -10.32
CA PRO A 146 12.59 0.03 -10.57
C PRO A 146 12.98 -0.93 -9.43
N ARG A 147 12.55 -0.66 -8.21
CA ARG A 147 12.84 -1.51 -7.04
C ARG A 147 12.00 -2.79 -7.01
N LEU A 148 10.82 -2.79 -7.63
CA LEU A 148 10.01 -3.99 -7.79
C LEU A 148 10.71 -5.01 -8.71
N SER A 149 11.26 -4.55 -9.84
CA SER A 149 11.97 -5.40 -10.79
C SER A 149 13.24 -6.03 -10.20
N SER A 150 13.98 -5.29 -9.39
CA SER A 150 15.18 -5.78 -8.70
C SER A 150 14.90 -6.88 -7.68
N SER A 151 13.72 -6.85 -7.07
CA SER A 151 13.29 -7.83 -6.08
C SER A 151 12.89 -9.16 -6.72
N ASP A 152 12.34 -9.15 -7.94
CA ASP A 152 11.97 -10.34 -8.69
C ASP A 152 13.19 -11.08 -9.26
N GLU A 153 14.21 -10.36 -9.71
CA GLU A 153 15.46 -10.98 -10.17
C GLU A 153 16.23 -11.69 -9.05
N ALA A 154 16.17 -11.15 -7.83
CA ALA A 154 16.80 -11.78 -6.65
C ALA A 154 16.06 -13.04 -6.19
N ARG A 155 14.79 -13.22 -6.54
CA ARG A 155 13.94 -14.38 -6.20
C ARG A 155 13.99 -15.51 -7.24
N SER A 156 14.52 -15.28 -8.45
CA SER A 156 14.66 -16.30 -9.47
C SER A 156 15.83 -17.24 -9.09
N PRO A 157 15.58 -18.54 -8.78
CA PRO A 157 16.66 -19.47 -8.56
C PRO A 157 17.44 -19.60 -9.87
N ARG A 158 18.75 -19.29 -9.83
CA ARG A 158 19.67 -19.64 -10.91
C ARG A 158 19.44 -21.11 -11.27
N ALA A 159 18.92 -21.36 -12.45
CA ALA A 159 18.91 -22.69 -13.03
C ALA A 159 20.37 -23.16 -13.06
N SER A 160 20.72 -24.02 -12.11
CA SER A 160 22.02 -24.63 -12.01
C SER A 160 22.22 -25.49 -13.28
N GLN A 161 23.25 -25.14 -14.03
CA GLN A 161 23.87 -25.94 -15.01
C GLN A 161 24.00 -27.38 -14.51
N PHE A 162 23.22 -28.29 -15.05
CA PHE A 162 23.59 -29.69 -15.18
C PHE A 162 24.06 -29.87 -16.61
N GLU A 163 25.34 -29.53 -16.84
CA GLU A 163 26.09 -30.08 -17.99
C GLU A 163 26.51 -31.50 -17.62
N ARG A 164 26.26 -32.37 -18.59
CA ARG A 164 26.53 -33.81 -18.64
C ARG A 164 28.02 -34.07 -18.54
N GLN A 165 28.38 -35.08 -17.80
CA GLN A 165 29.44 -36.04 -18.16
C GLN A 165 28.92 -37.46 -17.99
#